data_869e9da8d0dfba6ee0fbd88daa9eeee7
#
_entry.id   869e9da8d0dfba6ee0fbd88daa9eeee7
#
_cell.length_a   1.000
_cell.length_b   1.000
_cell.length_c   1.000
_cell.angle_alpha   90.00
_cell.angle_beta   90.00
_cell.angle_gamma   90.00
#
_symmetry.space_group_name_H-M   'P 1'
#
loop_
_entity.id
_entity.type
_entity.pdbx_description
1 polymer ?
#
loop_
_entity_poly.entity_id
_entity_poly.type
_entity_poly.pdbx_seq_one_letter_code
_entity_poly.pdbx_strand_id
1 'polypeptide(L)'
;MGFYTDVWDDVFFAVVYVREGGVLERQLELLRQAGWKIIEIPCKKIQNSSGSEEASVIVFEAIEFPYEIPRLPDDWIHEYLEDLHWLDLSQGFFFVLKNYDALFQSPHDPHYYMAKWAAQLLQTVDTELRYRYSKDENGEYDPANILYGMEVSQEHLDQVLEYFEGRAIVIPDFDENDPGAEHPLYVKNNDEVLESWKYESK
;
A
#
# COMPACT_ATOMS: atom_id res chain seq x y z
N MET A 1 -15.74 18.28 10.96
CA MET A 1 -16.05 17.93 9.55
C MET A 1 -14.88 18.39 8.72
N GLY A 2 -13.88 17.55 8.60
CA GLY A 2 -12.75 17.78 7.70
C GLY A 2 -13.20 17.45 6.28
N PHE A 3 -13.12 18.41 5.39
CA PHE A 3 -13.32 18.19 3.97
C PHE A 3 -12.08 17.44 3.45
N TYR A 4 -12.17 16.11 3.41
CA TYR A 4 -11.22 15.34 2.60
C TYR A 4 -11.45 15.75 1.14
N THR A 5 -10.51 16.46 0.58
CA THR A 5 -10.50 16.74 -0.84
C THR A 5 -10.43 15.41 -1.59
N ASP A 6 -11.27 15.24 -2.61
CA ASP A 6 -11.33 14.05 -3.46
C ASP A 6 -10.09 13.90 -4.39
N VAL A 7 -8.96 14.42 -3.97
CA VAL A 7 -7.75 14.49 -4.78
C VAL A 7 -6.74 13.52 -4.18
N TRP A 8 -6.43 12.45 -4.92
CA TRP A 8 -5.21 11.68 -4.71
C TRP A 8 -4.04 12.64 -4.88
N ASP A 9 -3.07 12.56 -3.97
CA ASP A 9 -1.86 13.36 -4.12
C ASP A 9 -1.25 13.09 -5.51
N ASP A 10 -0.78 14.11 -6.20
CA ASP A 10 -0.36 14.01 -7.61
C ASP A 10 0.76 12.99 -7.84
N VAL A 11 1.38 12.53 -6.76
CA VAL A 11 2.50 11.55 -6.76
C VAL A 11 2.07 10.13 -6.43
N PHE A 12 0.87 9.89 -5.86
CA PHE A 12 0.44 8.55 -5.46
C PHE A 12 -0.05 7.73 -6.65
N PHE A 13 0.52 6.52 -6.78
CA PHE A 13 0.08 5.50 -7.72
C PHE A 13 -0.29 4.21 -7.00
N ALA A 14 -1.45 3.66 -7.33
CA ALA A 14 -1.85 2.34 -6.87
C ALA A 14 -1.02 1.27 -7.58
N VAL A 15 -0.27 0.49 -6.82
CA VAL A 15 0.49 -0.65 -7.35
C VAL A 15 -0.35 -1.91 -7.18
N VAL A 16 -0.80 -2.48 -8.29
CA VAL A 16 -1.81 -3.55 -8.32
C VAL A 16 -1.19 -4.88 -8.73
N TYR A 17 -1.48 -5.92 -7.96
CA TYR A 17 -1.11 -7.31 -8.21
C TYR A 17 -2.37 -8.12 -8.48
N VAL A 18 -2.39 -8.82 -9.61
CA VAL A 18 -3.50 -9.72 -9.94
C VAL A 18 -3.31 -11.04 -9.21
N ARG A 19 -4.28 -11.41 -8.38
CA ARG A 19 -4.23 -12.59 -7.49
C ARG A 19 -4.00 -13.90 -8.25
N GLU A 20 -4.72 -14.11 -9.32
CA GLU A 20 -4.72 -15.36 -10.08
C GLU A 20 -3.38 -15.66 -10.74
N GLY A 21 -2.58 -14.65 -10.99
CA GLY A 21 -1.21 -14.79 -11.52
C GLY A 21 -0.19 -15.30 -10.51
N GLY A 22 -0.49 -15.17 -9.20
CA GLY A 22 0.42 -15.58 -8.13
C GLY A 22 1.72 -14.75 -8.04
N VAL A 23 1.79 -13.64 -8.78
CA VAL A 23 2.97 -12.76 -8.84
C VAL A 23 3.30 -12.21 -7.46
N LEU A 24 2.29 -11.70 -6.76
CA LEU A 24 2.46 -11.16 -5.40
C LEU A 24 3.04 -12.20 -4.44
N GLU A 25 2.47 -13.41 -4.43
CA GLU A 25 2.90 -14.45 -3.48
C GLU A 25 4.36 -14.85 -3.73
N ARG A 26 4.77 -14.96 -4.99
CA ARG A 26 6.18 -15.23 -5.35
C ARG A 26 7.09 -14.10 -4.87
N GLN A 27 6.71 -12.84 -5.12
CA GLN A 27 7.49 -11.69 -4.69
C GLN A 27 7.61 -11.63 -3.16
N LEU A 28 6.50 -11.79 -2.44
CA LEU A 28 6.51 -11.78 -0.97
C LEU A 28 7.41 -12.86 -0.40
N GLU A 29 7.40 -14.07 -0.97
CA GLU A 29 8.27 -15.16 -0.52
C GLU A 29 9.75 -14.82 -0.70
N LEU A 30 10.12 -14.29 -1.87
CA LEU A 30 11.51 -13.89 -2.14
C LEU A 30 11.97 -12.72 -1.26
N LEU A 31 11.10 -11.75 -1.03
CA LEU A 31 11.39 -10.63 -0.12
C LEU A 31 11.57 -11.11 1.33
N ARG A 32 10.74 -12.07 1.81
CA ARG A 32 10.94 -12.68 3.14
C ARG A 32 12.28 -13.40 3.23
N GLN A 33 12.68 -14.15 2.19
CA GLN A 33 13.98 -14.80 2.13
C GLN A 33 15.14 -13.80 2.11
N ALA A 34 14.95 -12.63 1.53
CA ALA A 34 15.90 -11.51 1.55
C ALA A 34 15.88 -10.71 2.88
N GLY A 35 15.07 -11.11 3.86
CA GLY A 35 15.00 -10.47 5.19
C GLY A 35 14.04 -9.27 5.26
N TRP A 36 13.20 -9.06 4.26
CA TRP A 36 12.19 -8.01 4.30
C TRP A 36 11.05 -8.36 5.25
N LYS A 37 10.55 -7.36 5.95
CA LYS A 37 9.33 -7.48 6.73
C LYS A 37 8.11 -7.22 5.86
N ILE A 38 7.17 -8.16 5.85
CA ILE A 38 5.92 -8.06 5.11
C ILE A 38 4.80 -7.70 6.08
N ILE A 39 4.09 -6.63 5.79
CA ILE A 39 2.93 -6.16 6.55
C ILE A 39 1.68 -6.39 5.70
N GLU A 40 0.92 -7.42 6.02
CA GLU A 40 -0.28 -7.80 5.30
C GLU A 40 -1.54 -7.24 5.98
N ILE A 41 -2.21 -6.29 5.33
CA ILE A 41 -3.45 -5.67 5.81
C ILE A 41 -4.64 -6.43 5.20
N PRO A 42 -5.43 -7.16 5.99
CA PRO A 42 -6.44 -8.09 5.48
C PRO A 42 -7.76 -7.37 5.15
N CYS A 43 -7.94 -6.84 3.94
CA CYS A 43 -9.11 -6.06 3.53
C CYS A 43 -10.45 -6.83 3.65
N LYS A 44 -10.46 -8.16 3.54
CA LYS A 44 -11.67 -8.96 3.84
C LYS A 44 -12.13 -8.83 5.29
N LYS A 45 -11.23 -8.65 6.25
CA LYS A 45 -11.62 -8.38 7.63
C LYS A 45 -12.15 -6.96 7.77
N ILE A 46 -11.51 -6.00 7.11
CA ILE A 46 -11.94 -4.59 7.08
C ILE A 46 -13.34 -4.47 6.46
N GLN A 47 -13.62 -5.17 5.36
CA GLN A 47 -14.95 -5.20 4.73
C GLN A 47 -16.06 -5.62 5.71
N ASN A 48 -15.75 -6.54 6.61
CA ASN A 48 -16.72 -7.07 7.58
C ASN A 48 -16.74 -6.28 8.90
N SER A 49 -15.94 -5.24 9.05
CA SER A 49 -15.93 -4.39 10.24
C SER A 49 -17.22 -3.56 10.33
N SER A 50 -17.58 -3.20 11.55
CA SER A 50 -18.77 -2.36 11.82
C SER A 50 -18.54 -0.88 11.51
N GLY A 51 -17.32 -0.49 11.17
CA GLY A 51 -16.91 0.86 10.84
C GLY A 51 -15.39 1.03 10.91
N SER A 52 -14.94 2.24 10.71
CA SER A 52 -13.53 2.61 10.64
C SER A 52 -12.77 2.40 11.96
N GLU A 53 -13.43 2.54 13.11
CA GLU A 53 -12.82 2.26 14.42
C GLU A 53 -12.38 0.78 14.52
N GLU A 54 -13.23 -0.17 14.10
CA GLU A 54 -12.87 -1.58 14.06
C GLU A 54 -11.85 -1.88 12.96
N ALA A 55 -11.97 -1.22 11.82
CA ALA A 55 -11.00 -1.33 10.73
C ALA A 55 -9.60 -0.86 11.17
N SER A 56 -9.51 0.23 11.95
CA SER A 56 -8.25 0.71 12.51
C SER A 56 -7.58 -0.31 13.43
N VAL A 57 -8.36 -1.02 14.26
CA VAL A 57 -7.84 -2.10 15.11
C VAL A 57 -7.18 -3.20 14.25
N ILE A 58 -7.82 -3.58 13.14
CA ILE A 58 -7.27 -4.59 12.22
C ILE A 58 -5.92 -4.15 11.64
N VAL A 59 -5.79 -2.87 11.30
CA VAL A 59 -4.53 -2.33 10.78
C VAL A 59 -3.47 -2.25 11.88
N PHE A 60 -3.82 -1.80 13.09
CA PHE A 60 -2.89 -1.77 14.22
C PHE A 60 -2.35 -3.17 14.55
N GLU A 61 -3.20 -4.20 14.50
CA GLU A 61 -2.74 -5.59 14.64
C GLU A 61 -1.78 -5.99 13.51
N ALA A 62 -2.07 -5.61 12.27
CA ALA A 62 -1.24 -5.95 11.12
C ALA A 62 0.15 -5.30 11.16
N ILE A 63 0.26 -4.07 11.66
CA ILE A 63 1.54 -3.37 11.84
C ILE A 63 2.25 -3.70 13.16
N GLU A 64 1.71 -4.67 13.92
CA GLU A 64 2.28 -5.09 15.22
C GLU A 64 2.42 -3.93 16.21
N PHE A 65 1.40 -3.08 16.31
CA PHE A 65 1.42 -1.94 17.20
C PHE A 65 1.66 -2.37 18.66
N PRO A 66 2.70 -1.85 19.34
CA PRO A 66 3.18 -2.42 20.60
C PRO A 66 2.41 -1.96 21.83
N TYR A 67 1.47 -1.03 21.67
CA TYR A 67 0.75 -0.44 22.77
C TYR A 67 -0.71 -0.91 22.80
N GLU A 68 -1.43 -0.58 23.86
CA GLU A 68 -2.89 -0.77 23.89
C GLU A 68 -3.52 0.00 22.73
N ILE A 69 -4.25 -0.73 21.87
CA ILE A 69 -4.85 -0.13 20.67
C ILE A 69 -5.88 0.88 21.12
N PRO A 70 -5.68 2.17 20.84
CA PRO A 70 -6.62 3.18 21.24
C PRO A 70 -7.90 3.05 20.41
N ARG A 71 -9.05 3.24 21.05
CA ARG A 71 -10.30 3.47 20.33
C ARG A 71 -10.34 4.90 19.83
N LEU A 72 -9.76 5.12 18.67
CA LEU A 72 -9.53 6.45 18.13
C LEU A 72 -10.41 6.70 16.90
N PRO A 73 -10.78 7.96 16.64
CA PRO A 73 -11.35 8.35 15.36
C PRO A 73 -10.41 8.00 14.20
N ASP A 74 -10.97 7.80 13.01
CA ASP A 74 -10.33 7.33 11.79
C ASP A 74 -9.04 8.05 11.39
N ASP A 75 -8.96 9.34 11.69
CA ASP A 75 -7.86 10.22 11.28
C ASP A 75 -6.53 9.91 11.98
N TRP A 76 -6.58 9.25 13.14
CA TRP A 76 -5.41 9.04 13.99
C TRP A 76 -4.51 7.90 13.53
N ILE A 77 -5.02 6.95 12.75
CA ILE A 77 -4.18 5.86 12.27
C ILE A 77 -3.04 6.34 11.37
N HIS A 78 -3.29 7.41 10.61
CA HIS A 78 -2.27 8.03 9.76
C HIS A 78 -1.12 8.60 10.59
N GLU A 79 -1.40 9.28 11.72
CA GLU A 79 -0.37 9.80 12.63
C GLU A 79 0.51 8.68 13.20
N TYR A 80 -0.09 7.52 13.53
CA TYR A 80 0.68 6.36 13.99
C TYR A 80 1.49 5.70 12.87
N LEU A 81 0.97 5.65 11.65
CA LEU A 81 1.73 5.17 10.51
C LEU A 81 2.92 6.06 10.17
N GLU A 82 2.82 7.36 10.42
CA GLU A 82 3.94 8.29 10.25
C GLU A 82 5.09 8.04 11.24
N ASP A 83 4.81 7.43 12.39
CA ASP A 83 5.79 7.20 13.45
C ASP A 83 5.94 5.71 13.79
N LEU A 84 6.46 4.92 12.84
CA LEU A 84 6.72 3.48 13.02
C LEU A 84 8.01 3.19 13.81
N HIS A 85 8.36 4.02 14.80
CA HIS A 85 9.61 3.94 15.56
C HIS A 85 9.83 2.60 16.31
N TRP A 86 8.77 1.82 16.50
CA TRP A 86 8.86 0.48 17.11
C TRP A 86 9.26 -0.61 16.11
N LEU A 87 9.25 -0.32 14.81
CA LEU A 87 9.72 -1.24 13.79
C LEU A 87 11.22 -1.00 13.54
N ASP A 88 11.95 -2.09 13.34
CA ASP A 88 13.34 -1.98 12.88
C ASP A 88 13.36 -1.65 11.39
N LEU A 89 13.49 -0.38 11.08
CA LEU A 89 13.49 0.13 9.71
C LEU A 89 14.84 -0.01 8.98
N SER A 90 15.81 -0.71 9.59
CA SER A 90 17.07 -1.07 8.92
C SER A 90 16.92 -2.16 7.86
N GLN A 91 15.80 -2.89 7.88
CA GLN A 91 15.42 -3.88 6.87
C GLN A 91 14.36 -3.29 5.92
N GLY A 92 14.19 -3.90 4.75
CA GLY A 92 13.15 -3.50 3.81
C GLY A 92 11.75 -3.85 4.32
N PHE A 93 10.76 -3.04 3.94
CA PHE A 93 9.35 -3.24 4.28
C PHE A 93 8.50 -3.33 3.03
N PHE A 94 7.52 -4.23 3.04
CA PHE A 94 6.50 -4.30 2.03
C PHE A 94 5.12 -4.27 2.69
N PHE A 95 4.36 -3.20 2.42
CA PHE A 95 2.98 -3.05 2.88
C PHE A 95 2.02 -3.54 1.80
N VAL A 96 1.14 -4.48 2.11
CA VAL A 96 0.20 -5.00 1.12
C VAL A 96 -1.23 -5.03 1.63
N LEU A 97 -2.15 -4.46 0.84
CA LEU A 97 -3.59 -4.61 1.03
C LEU A 97 -4.04 -5.94 0.40
N LYS A 98 -4.21 -6.96 1.23
CA LYS A 98 -4.65 -8.30 0.76
C LYS A 98 -6.14 -8.30 0.47
N ASN A 99 -6.52 -8.76 -0.73
CA ASN A 99 -7.91 -8.78 -1.21
C ASN A 99 -8.57 -7.39 -1.20
N TYR A 100 -7.89 -6.40 -1.74
CA TYR A 100 -8.38 -5.01 -1.76
C TYR A 100 -9.73 -4.87 -2.47
N ASP A 101 -9.95 -5.64 -3.53
CA ASP A 101 -11.21 -5.71 -4.27
C ASP A 101 -12.43 -6.06 -3.41
N ALA A 102 -12.24 -6.74 -2.27
CA ALA A 102 -13.34 -7.04 -1.35
C ALA A 102 -14.03 -5.77 -0.82
N LEU A 103 -13.29 -4.67 -0.66
CA LEU A 103 -13.84 -3.41 -0.15
C LEU A 103 -14.88 -2.79 -1.09
N PHE A 104 -14.80 -3.07 -2.40
CA PHE A 104 -15.78 -2.62 -3.39
C PHE A 104 -17.08 -3.44 -3.37
N GLN A 105 -17.09 -4.58 -2.67
CA GLN A 105 -18.22 -5.48 -2.60
C GLN A 105 -19.09 -5.27 -1.34
N SER A 106 -18.80 -4.27 -0.54
CA SER A 106 -19.56 -3.99 0.67
C SER A 106 -20.95 -3.44 0.33
N PRO A 107 -22.06 -4.13 0.66
CA PRO A 107 -23.40 -3.62 0.42
C PRO A 107 -23.76 -2.41 1.31
N HIS A 108 -22.95 -2.16 2.35
CA HIS A 108 -23.15 -1.10 3.32
C HIS A 108 -22.28 0.13 3.02
N ASP A 109 -21.41 0.04 2.01
CA ASP A 109 -20.50 1.13 1.61
C ASP A 109 -20.63 1.43 0.10
N PRO A 110 -21.74 2.02 -0.36
CA PRO A 110 -22.00 2.27 -1.77
C PRO A 110 -21.08 3.36 -2.37
N HIS A 111 -20.31 4.06 -1.56
CA HIS A 111 -19.39 5.12 -1.98
C HIS A 111 -17.92 4.73 -1.83
N TYR A 112 -17.64 3.46 -1.53
CA TYR A 112 -16.29 2.92 -1.39
C TYR A 112 -15.40 3.67 -0.37
N TYR A 113 -16.02 4.17 0.72
CA TYR A 113 -15.28 4.88 1.77
C TYR A 113 -14.17 4.04 2.38
N MET A 114 -14.43 2.75 2.59
CA MET A 114 -13.43 1.85 3.16
C MET A 114 -12.31 1.53 2.15
N ALA A 115 -12.64 1.46 0.86
CA ALA A 115 -11.63 1.30 -0.19
C ALA A 115 -10.74 2.55 -0.27
N LYS A 116 -11.33 3.74 -0.22
CA LYS A 116 -10.60 5.01 -0.17
C LYS A 116 -9.71 5.08 1.06
N TRP A 117 -10.27 4.83 2.22
CA TRP A 117 -9.55 4.85 3.49
C TRP A 117 -8.35 3.89 3.49
N ALA A 118 -8.54 2.64 3.02
CA ALA A 118 -7.44 1.67 2.94
C ALA A 118 -6.35 2.11 1.94
N ALA A 119 -6.72 2.68 0.80
CA ALA A 119 -5.75 3.19 -0.16
C ALA A 119 -4.98 4.41 0.40
N GLN A 120 -5.62 5.25 1.20
CA GLN A 120 -4.96 6.35 1.89
C GLN A 120 -3.89 5.88 2.90
N LEU A 121 -4.03 4.69 3.48
CA LEU A 121 -2.96 4.09 4.28
C LEU A 121 -1.69 3.88 3.45
N LEU A 122 -1.82 3.37 2.22
CA LEU A 122 -0.66 3.22 1.32
C LEU A 122 -0.12 4.57 0.85
N GLN A 123 -0.98 5.56 0.66
CA GLN A 123 -0.55 6.92 0.34
C GLN A 123 0.30 7.51 1.48
N THR A 124 -0.09 7.31 2.75
CA THR A 124 0.71 7.71 3.91
C THR A 124 2.05 6.97 3.94
N VAL A 125 2.06 5.67 3.63
CA VAL A 125 3.30 4.90 3.48
C VAL A 125 4.20 5.51 2.41
N ASP A 126 3.64 5.90 1.27
CA ASP A 126 4.41 6.48 0.16
C ASP A 126 4.97 7.86 0.50
N THR A 127 4.12 8.76 0.98
CA THR A 127 4.50 10.17 1.18
C THR A 127 5.33 10.38 2.44
N GLU A 128 5.00 9.71 3.55
CA GLU A 128 5.64 9.97 4.83
C GLU A 128 6.77 8.98 5.13
N LEU A 129 6.50 7.67 5.05
CA LEU A 129 7.49 6.68 5.44
C LEU A 129 8.66 6.61 4.45
N ARG A 130 8.38 6.58 3.16
CA ARG A 130 9.44 6.53 2.15
C ARG A 130 10.32 7.76 2.20
N TYR A 131 9.76 8.93 2.42
CA TYR A 131 10.52 10.17 2.57
C TYR A 131 11.37 10.18 3.85
N ARG A 132 10.82 9.70 4.96
CA ARG A 132 11.43 9.79 6.28
C ARG A 132 12.53 8.74 6.50
N TYR A 133 12.33 7.52 5.99
CA TYR A 133 13.13 6.34 6.34
C TYR A 133 13.94 5.74 5.17
N SER A 134 13.89 6.32 4.01
CA SER A 134 14.61 5.84 2.84
C SER A 134 15.99 6.48 2.65
N LYS A 135 16.58 7.07 3.69
CA LYS A 135 17.96 7.59 3.63
C LYS A 135 18.95 6.49 3.97
N ASP A 136 19.96 6.35 3.14
CA ASP A 136 21.12 5.50 3.44
C ASP A 136 21.99 6.09 4.57
N GLU A 137 23.04 5.34 4.97
CA GLU A 137 24.01 5.76 6.00
C GLU A 137 24.75 7.08 5.64
N ASN A 138 24.74 7.52 4.39
CA ASN A 138 25.31 8.78 3.93
C ASN A 138 24.30 9.92 3.91
N GLY A 139 23.03 9.64 4.24
CA GLY A 139 21.91 10.58 4.18
C GLY A 139 21.36 10.77 2.77
N GLU A 140 21.76 9.92 1.82
CA GLU A 140 21.20 9.89 0.47
C GLU A 140 19.88 9.14 0.47
N TYR A 141 18.95 9.58 -0.38
CA TYR A 141 17.63 9.00 -0.49
C TYR A 141 17.66 7.63 -1.18
N ASP A 142 17.27 6.55 -0.50
CA ASP A 142 17.08 5.22 -1.08
C ASP A 142 15.62 4.77 -0.91
N PRO A 143 14.74 5.11 -1.84
CA PRO A 143 13.32 4.78 -1.78
C PRO A 143 13.04 3.29 -1.90
N ALA A 144 14.06 2.48 -2.20
CA ALA A 144 13.92 1.05 -2.45
C ALA A 144 13.58 0.22 -1.19
N ASN A 145 13.76 0.79 0.01
CA ASN A 145 13.57 0.05 1.25
C ASN A 145 12.11 -0.05 1.72
N ILE A 146 11.21 0.71 1.14
CA ILE A 146 9.79 0.67 1.49
C ILE A 146 8.96 0.55 0.21
N LEU A 147 8.29 -0.57 0.07
CA LEU A 147 7.41 -0.89 -1.04
C LEU A 147 5.98 -1.07 -0.54
N TYR A 148 5.02 -0.88 -1.42
CA TYR A 148 3.63 -1.17 -1.12
C TYR A 148 2.90 -1.71 -2.35
N GLY A 149 1.73 -2.32 -2.11
CA GLY A 149 0.89 -2.81 -3.19
C GLY A 149 -0.48 -3.26 -2.71
N MET A 150 -1.34 -3.57 -3.64
CA MET A 150 -2.67 -4.10 -3.37
C MET A 150 -2.97 -5.32 -4.25
N GLU A 151 -3.50 -6.34 -3.61
CA GLU A 151 -3.93 -7.56 -4.28
C GLU A 151 -5.38 -7.43 -4.71
N VAL A 152 -5.64 -7.69 -6.00
CA VAL A 152 -6.95 -7.58 -6.63
C VAL A 152 -7.23 -8.85 -7.44
N SER A 153 -8.47 -9.35 -7.44
CA SER A 153 -8.86 -10.44 -8.34
C SER A 153 -8.96 -9.95 -9.78
N GLN A 154 -8.70 -10.84 -10.75
CA GLN A 154 -8.87 -10.55 -12.17
C GLN A 154 -10.31 -10.09 -12.49
N GLU A 155 -11.30 -10.64 -11.78
CA GLU A 155 -12.71 -10.31 -11.95
C GLU A 155 -13.02 -8.82 -11.65
N HIS A 156 -12.34 -8.24 -10.68
CA HIS A 156 -12.58 -6.86 -10.22
C HIS A 156 -11.50 -5.87 -10.66
N LEU A 157 -10.54 -6.32 -11.47
CA LEU A 157 -9.41 -5.49 -11.88
C LEU A 157 -9.86 -4.20 -12.55
N ASP A 158 -10.74 -4.30 -13.54
CA ASP A 158 -11.21 -3.12 -14.30
C ASP A 158 -11.90 -2.10 -13.39
N GLN A 159 -12.70 -2.56 -12.42
CA GLN A 159 -13.36 -1.69 -11.45
C GLN A 159 -12.35 -0.92 -10.59
N VAL A 160 -11.28 -1.59 -10.14
CA VAL A 160 -10.23 -0.97 -9.34
C VAL A 160 -9.42 0.02 -10.16
N LEU A 161 -9.07 -0.34 -11.41
CA LEU A 161 -8.34 0.57 -12.30
C LEU A 161 -9.14 1.83 -12.63
N GLU A 162 -10.45 1.68 -12.89
CA GLU A 162 -11.36 2.83 -13.10
C GLU A 162 -11.42 3.73 -11.86
N TYR A 163 -11.47 3.14 -10.67
CA TYR A 163 -11.49 3.89 -9.41
C TYR A 163 -10.26 4.79 -9.22
N PHE A 164 -9.09 4.35 -9.65
CA PHE A 164 -7.86 5.14 -9.56
C PHE A 164 -7.63 6.09 -10.75
N GLU A 165 -8.57 6.19 -11.69
CA GLU A 165 -8.56 7.16 -12.79
C GLU A 165 -7.24 7.20 -13.59
N GLY A 166 -6.67 6.03 -13.89
CA GLY A 166 -5.40 5.91 -14.61
C GLY A 166 -4.16 6.07 -13.74
N ARG A 167 -4.30 6.20 -12.43
CA ARG A 167 -3.20 6.23 -11.45
C ARG A 167 -2.95 4.86 -10.84
N ALA A 168 -3.02 3.82 -11.63
CA ALA A 168 -2.74 2.47 -11.20
C ALA A 168 -1.73 1.81 -12.14
N ILE A 169 -0.81 1.05 -11.55
CA ILE A 169 0.20 0.27 -12.26
C ILE A 169 -0.04 -1.18 -11.92
N VAL A 170 -0.29 -2.00 -12.94
CA VAL A 170 -0.44 -3.45 -12.76
C VAL A 170 0.92 -4.10 -12.94
N ILE A 171 1.36 -4.85 -11.94
CA ILE A 171 2.61 -5.60 -12.01
C ILE A 171 2.38 -6.88 -12.81
N PRO A 172 2.98 -7.02 -14.00
CA PRO A 172 2.78 -8.19 -14.84
C PRO A 172 3.57 -9.41 -14.34
N ASP A 173 4.79 -9.19 -13.96
CA ASP A 173 5.73 -10.17 -13.40
C ASP A 173 6.96 -9.45 -12.84
N PHE A 174 7.97 -10.19 -12.34
CA PHE A 174 9.22 -9.66 -11.82
C PHE A 174 10.37 -10.67 -12.00
N ASP A 175 11.62 -10.20 -11.93
CA ASP A 175 12.80 -11.06 -11.95
C ASP A 175 12.98 -11.73 -10.57
N GLU A 176 12.98 -13.07 -10.53
CA GLU A 176 13.18 -13.85 -9.30
C GLU A 176 14.58 -13.63 -8.67
N ASN A 177 15.56 -13.15 -9.44
CA ASN A 177 16.90 -12.84 -8.94
C ASN A 177 16.98 -11.44 -8.29
N ASP A 178 16.04 -10.55 -8.65
CA ASP A 178 15.91 -9.21 -8.06
C ASP A 178 14.42 -8.85 -7.85
N PRO A 179 13.77 -9.43 -6.86
CA PRO A 179 12.31 -9.33 -6.69
C PRO A 179 11.80 -7.92 -6.38
N GLY A 180 12.68 -7.00 -6.06
CA GLY A 180 12.35 -5.60 -5.86
C GLY A 180 12.49 -4.75 -7.12
N ALA A 181 13.39 -5.13 -8.03
CA ALA A 181 13.85 -4.26 -9.13
C ALA A 181 12.75 -3.82 -10.10
N GLU A 182 11.74 -4.64 -10.30
CA GLU A 182 10.64 -4.33 -11.22
C GLU A 182 9.44 -3.67 -10.53
N HIS A 183 9.52 -3.49 -9.23
CA HIS A 183 8.51 -2.71 -8.53
C HIS A 183 8.67 -1.23 -8.87
N PRO A 184 7.60 -0.50 -9.26
CA PRO A 184 7.70 0.89 -9.71
C PRO A 184 8.32 1.83 -8.67
N LEU A 185 8.25 1.48 -7.39
CA LEU A 185 8.83 2.26 -6.30
C LEU A 185 10.30 1.93 -6.02
N TYR A 186 10.83 0.87 -6.65
CA TYR A 186 12.22 0.43 -6.45
C TYR A 186 13.22 1.16 -7.35
N VAL A 187 12.75 1.92 -8.32
CA VAL A 187 13.61 2.59 -9.27
C VAL A 187 14.36 3.72 -8.60
N LYS A 188 15.68 3.58 -8.46
CA LYS A 188 16.56 4.62 -7.94
C LYS A 188 16.53 5.84 -8.85
N ASN A 189 16.11 6.99 -8.31
CA ASN A 189 16.34 8.34 -8.84
C ASN A 189 16.24 8.51 -10.37
N ASN A 190 15.21 7.98 -10.98
CA ASN A 190 15.01 8.19 -12.40
C ASN A 190 13.63 8.79 -12.64
N ASP A 191 13.52 10.12 -12.51
CA ASP A 191 12.30 10.87 -12.82
C ASP A 191 11.76 10.53 -14.21
N GLU A 192 12.67 10.20 -15.17
CA GLU A 192 12.29 9.77 -16.52
C GLU A 192 11.54 8.43 -16.52
N VAL A 193 11.86 7.52 -15.59
CA VAL A 193 11.17 6.22 -15.48
C VAL A 193 9.78 6.42 -14.87
N LEU A 194 9.64 7.23 -13.82
CA LEU A 194 8.34 7.57 -13.24
C LEU A 194 7.43 8.25 -14.28
N GLU A 195 7.98 9.12 -15.12
CA GLU A 195 7.24 9.73 -16.24
C GLU A 195 6.81 8.70 -17.29
N SER A 196 7.63 7.70 -17.59
CA SER A 196 7.32 6.65 -18.56
C SER A 196 6.22 5.67 -18.06
N TRP A 197 6.00 5.61 -16.75
CA TRP A 197 5.00 4.75 -16.12
C TRP A 197 3.65 5.44 -15.94
N LYS A 198 3.56 6.75 -16.20
CA LYS A 198 2.27 7.43 -16.27
C LYS A 198 1.47 6.82 -17.40
N TYR A 199 0.40 6.12 -17.05
CA TYR A 199 -0.50 5.49 -17.99
C TYR A 199 -1.06 6.55 -18.92
N GLU A 200 -0.65 6.56 -20.20
CA GLU A 200 -1.32 7.35 -21.21
C GLU A 200 -2.75 6.80 -21.38
N SER A 201 -3.71 7.48 -20.77
CA SER A 201 -5.12 7.23 -21.02
C SER A 201 -5.40 7.47 -22.50
N LYS A 202 -5.53 6.38 -23.27
CA LYS A 202 -6.01 6.42 -24.66
C LYS A 202 -7.52 6.50 -24.70
#